data_59c1091009ce7c2772e3d5f88729affc
#
_entry.id   59c1091009ce7c2772e3d5f88729affc
#
_cell.length_a   1.000
_cell.length_b   1.000
_cell.length_c   1.000
_cell.angle_alpha   90.00
_cell.angle_beta   90.00
_cell.angle_gamma   90.00
#
_symmetry.space_group_name_H-M   'P 1'
#
loop_
_entity.id
_entity.type
_entity.pdbx_description
1 polymer ?
#
loop_
_entity_poly.entity_id
_entity_poly.type
_entity_poly.pdbx_seq_one_letter_code
_entity_poly.pdbx_strand_id
1 'polypeptide(L)'
;MTGINRRDLGLGLGAAALGVSLTGSVSAGTQTSAAVPNGAVDPLHFPDGFLWGAATAAYQIEGAAKEDGRGLTNWDVFSHTPGKVANGDTGDVACNSYHRYQEDIALLQALGVKAYRFSIAWSRIFPDGRGQPNPKGFAYYDRLVDGLLAAGITPHVTLFHWDLPHALPGGWQNRDTAYAFADYASYITARLSDRVKHIMTVNELRCFTDLSYMTGGKAPGLKLPMKEVNQVRHHGVGGHTDRLHRSDKDPPVGDW
;
A
#
# COMPACT_ATOMS: atom_id res chain seq x y z
N MET A 1 22.88 18.44 21.02
CA MET A 1 22.32 18.66 19.68
C MET A 1 20.83 18.38 19.78
N THR A 2 20.02 19.42 19.85
CA THR A 2 18.58 19.36 20.07
C THR A 2 17.88 18.99 18.76
N GLY A 3 17.23 17.85 18.75
CA GLY A 3 16.45 17.38 17.59
C GLY A 3 15.20 18.22 17.37
N ILE A 4 15.00 18.69 16.16
CA ILE A 4 13.81 19.45 15.73
C ILE A 4 12.63 18.47 15.60
N ASN A 5 11.58 18.72 16.38
CA ASN A 5 10.37 17.92 16.37
C ASN A 5 9.49 18.31 15.16
N ARG A 6 8.82 17.35 14.52
CA ARG A 6 7.94 17.59 13.35
C ARG A 6 6.81 18.59 13.59
N ARG A 7 6.47 18.90 14.84
CA ARG A 7 5.49 19.93 15.20
C ARG A 7 6.03 21.35 15.07
N ASP A 8 7.35 21.54 15.07
CA ASP A 8 7.97 22.86 15.04
C ASP A 8 8.17 23.39 13.62
N LEU A 9 8.00 22.53 12.59
CA LEU A 9 8.13 22.92 11.18
C LEU A 9 6.88 23.67 10.64
N GLY A 10 5.76 23.64 11.35
CA GLY A 10 4.50 24.27 10.93
C GLY A 10 4.30 25.72 11.39
N LEU A 11 5.15 26.23 12.27
CA LEU A 11 4.97 27.53 12.89
C LEU A 11 5.95 28.63 12.42
N GLY A 12 6.79 28.36 11.45
CA GLY A 12 7.88 29.25 11.02
C GLY A 12 7.64 30.09 9.77
N LEU A 13 6.47 30.04 9.13
CA LEU A 13 6.17 30.79 7.91
C LEU A 13 4.93 31.68 8.06
N GLY A 14 5.03 32.70 8.85
CA GLY A 14 3.92 33.64 8.98
C GLY A 14 4.20 34.82 9.89
N ALA A 15 5.11 35.71 9.54
CA ALA A 15 5.10 37.13 10.01
C ALA A 15 6.22 37.93 9.32
N ALA A 16 5.94 38.42 8.12
CA ALA A 16 6.56 39.66 7.61
C ALA A 16 5.45 40.45 6.89
N ALA A 17 4.59 41.10 7.69
CA ALA A 17 3.67 42.09 7.17
C ALA A 17 4.39 43.46 7.22
N LEU A 18 4.94 43.89 6.09
CA LEU A 18 5.30 45.30 5.88
C LEU A 18 4.01 46.03 5.54
N GLY A 19 3.62 46.91 6.48
CA GLY A 19 2.51 47.83 6.29
C GLY A 19 2.84 48.87 5.22
N VAL A 20 2.07 48.88 4.15
CA VAL A 20 1.92 50.02 3.25
C VAL A 20 0.43 50.36 3.22
N SER A 21 0.05 51.44 3.87
CA SER A 21 -1.28 52.02 3.76
C SER A 21 -1.39 52.72 2.41
N LEU A 22 -2.14 52.16 1.48
CA LEU A 22 -2.63 52.86 0.30
C LEU A 22 -4.15 52.90 0.36
N THR A 23 -4.69 54.08 0.71
CA THR A 23 -6.09 54.42 0.52
C THR A 23 -6.35 54.60 -0.97
N GLY A 24 -6.82 53.57 -1.63
CA GLY A 24 -7.30 53.58 -3.01
C GLY A 24 -8.66 52.91 -3.07
N SER A 25 -9.67 53.66 -3.44
CA SER A 25 -11.03 53.14 -3.69
C SER A 25 -11.00 52.09 -4.77
N VAL A 26 -11.22 50.84 -4.42
CA VAL A 26 -11.35 49.74 -5.37
C VAL A 26 -12.78 49.73 -5.87
N SER A 27 -13.00 50.25 -7.09
CA SER A 27 -14.22 49.95 -7.88
C SER A 27 -14.33 48.43 -8.07
N ALA A 28 -15.45 47.87 -7.66
CA ALA A 28 -15.77 46.49 -7.96
C ALA A 28 -16.01 46.35 -9.49
N GLY A 29 -14.94 46.18 -10.22
CA GLY A 29 -15.00 45.74 -11.60
C GLY A 29 -15.47 44.30 -11.64
N THR A 30 -16.61 44.05 -12.23
CA THR A 30 -17.08 42.73 -12.65
C THR A 30 -15.99 42.11 -13.51
N GLN A 31 -15.25 41.16 -12.99
CA GLN A 31 -14.34 40.33 -13.80
C GLN A 31 -15.22 39.46 -14.69
N THR A 32 -15.43 39.91 -15.91
CA THR A 32 -15.88 39.03 -16.97
C THR A 32 -14.80 37.96 -17.17
N SER A 33 -15.12 36.74 -16.76
CA SER A 33 -14.30 35.56 -17.07
C SER A 33 -14.04 35.57 -18.58
N ALA A 34 -12.80 35.85 -18.98
CA ALA A 34 -12.41 35.72 -20.38
C ALA A 34 -12.61 34.27 -20.78
N ALA A 35 -13.45 34.02 -21.79
CA ALA A 35 -13.64 32.70 -22.35
C ALA A 35 -12.28 32.15 -22.80
N VAL A 36 -11.85 31.04 -22.26
CA VAL A 36 -10.62 30.32 -22.65
C VAL A 36 -10.79 29.91 -24.12
N PRO A 37 -9.83 30.18 -25.00
CA PRO A 37 -9.94 29.78 -26.40
C PRO A 37 -10.11 28.25 -26.49
N ASN A 38 -11.04 27.80 -27.36
CA ASN A 38 -11.26 26.37 -27.63
C ASN A 38 -9.94 25.66 -27.87
N GLY A 39 -9.50 24.78 -26.94
CA GLY A 39 -8.26 24.02 -27.02
C GLY A 39 -7.18 24.39 -26.01
N ALA A 40 -7.29 25.47 -25.23
CA ALA A 40 -6.37 25.77 -24.16
C ALA A 40 -6.84 25.00 -22.87
N VAL A 41 -6.00 24.10 -22.38
CA VAL A 41 -6.23 23.44 -21.11
C VAL A 41 -6.08 24.49 -20.00
N ASP A 42 -7.13 24.72 -19.20
CA ASP A 42 -7.02 25.55 -18.01
C ASP A 42 -6.08 24.88 -17.02
N PRO A 43 -4.92 25.47 -16.71
CA PRO A 43 -3.92 24.85 -15.86
C PRO A 43 -4.41 24.67 -14.40
N LEU A 44 -5.55 25.25 -14.03
CA LEU A 44 -6.15 25.15 -12.70
C LEU A 44 -7.24 24.06 -12.61
N HIS A 45 -7.61 23.45 -13.74
CA HIS A 45 -8.62 22.39 -13.78
C HIS A 45 -8.00 21.07 -14.19
N PHE A 46 -8.30 20.01 -13.45
CA PHE A 46 -7.97 18.66 -13.85
C PHE A 46 -8.93 18.19 -14.94
N PRO A 47 -8.50 17.29 -15.84
CA PRO A 47 -9.40 16.74 -16.86
C PRO A 47 -10.66 16.12 -16.25
N ASP A 48 -11.76 16.17 -17.00
CA ASP A 48 -12.99 15.48 -16.62
C ASP A 48 -12.71 14.00 -16.37
N GLY A 49 -13.25 13.47 -15.27
CA GLY A 49 -13.02 12.09 -14.86
C GLY A 49 -11.66 11.84 -14.16
N PHE A 50 -10.88 12.89 -13.87
CA PHE A 50 -9.66 12.71 -13.06
C PHE A 50 -10.00 12.13 -11.68
N LEU A 51 -9.30 11.05 -11.32
CA LEU A 51 -9.61 10.29 -10.12
C LEU A 51 -8.66 10.67 -8.97
N TRP A 52 -9.15 11.46 -8.04
CA TRP A 52 -8.45 11.75 -6.79
C TRP A 52 -8.51 10.57 -5.86
N GLY A 53 -7.37 10.19 -5.26
CA GLY A 53 -7.30 9.04 -4.36
C GLY A 53 -6.27 9.21 -3.26
N ALA A 54 -6.34 8.29 -2.30
CA ALA A 54 -5.35 8.11 -1.26
C ALA A 54 -4.79 6.69 -1.32
N ALA A 55 -3.63 6.46 -0.69
CA ALA A 55 -3.00 5.15 -0.68
C ALA A 55 -2.38 4.83 0.68
N THR A 56 -2.45 3.55 1.07
CA THR A 56 -1.81 3.00 2.25
C THR A 56 -1.21 1.63 1.96
N ALA A 57 -0.45 1.09 2.93
CA ALA A 57 0.03 -0.29 2.90
C ALA A 57 -0.27 -0.98 4.24
N ALA A 58 -0.60 -2.27 4.18
CA ALA A 58 -1.07 -3.06 5.31
C ALA A 58 -0.18 -2.92 6.55
N TYR A 59 1.11 -3.21 6.44
CA TYR A 59 2.04 -3.15 7.57
C TYR A 59 2.15 -1.74 8.18
N GLN A 60 1.94 -0.70 7.37
CA GLN A 60 2.08 0.69 7.82
C GLN A 60 0.91 1.19 8.65
N ILE A 61 -0.29 0.61 8.49
CA ILE A 61 -1.50 1.15 9.11
C ILE A 61 -2.31 0.17 9.93
N GLU A 62 -2.32 -1.12 9.58
CA GLU A 62 -3.29 -2.06 10.14
C GLU A 62 -3.13 -2.32 11.63
N GLY A 63 -1.92 -2.57 12.10
CA GLY A 63 -1.70 -3.11 13.43
C GLY A 63 -2.25 -4.52 13.58
N ALA A 64 -2.79 -4.85 14.76
CA ALA A 64 -3.38 -6.16 15.05
C ALA A 64 -2.46 -7.34 14.66
N ALA A 65 -1.16 -7.18 14.96
CA ALA A 65 -0.09 -8.05 14.46
C ALA A 65 -0.21 -9.51 14.89
N LYS A 66 -0.95 -9.79 15.97
CA LYS A 66 -1.13 -11.14 16.56
C LYS A 66 -2.59 -11.57 16.61
N GLU A 67 -3.48 -10.87 15.91
CA GLU A 67 -4.90 -11.11 15.98
C GLU A 67 -5.41 -11.96 14.82
N ASP A 68 -6.52 -12.65 15.05
CA ASP A 68 -7.27 -13.43 14.07
C ASP A 68 -6.43 -14.41 13.25
N GLY A 69 -5.36 -14.94 13.85
CA GLY A 69 -4.52 -15.95 13.21
C GLY A 69 -3.55 -15.38 12.15
N ARG A 70 -3.28 -14.08 12.14
CA ARG A 70 -2.26 -13.50 11.26
C ARG A 70 -0.89 -14.12 11.53
N GLY A 71 -0.21 -14.59 10.47
CA GLY A 71 1.17 -15.03 10.54
C GLY A 71 2.17 -13.88 10.61
N LEU A 72 3.37 -14.16 11.09
CA LEU A 72 4.47 -13.19 11.11
C LEU A 72 4.91 -12.83 9.69
N THR A 73 5.30 -11.58 9.50
CA THR A 73 5.96 -11.11 8.27
C THR A 73 7.46 -10.86 8.51
N ASN A 74 8.19 -10.71 7.42
CA ASN A 74 9.58 -10.25 7.47
C ASN A 74 9.72 -8.87 8.16
N TRP A 75 8.69 -8.00 8.09
CA TRP A 75 8.67 -6.70 8.77
C TRP A 75 8.49 -6.84 10.27
N ASP A 76 7.65 -7.78 10.73
CA ASP A 76 7.53 -8.04 12.17
C ASP A 76 8.88 -8.44 12.76
N VAL A 77 9.59 -9.37 12.11
CA VAL A 77 10.92 -9.81 12.55
C VAL A 77 11.93 -8.67 12.49
N PHE A 78 11.94 -7.91 11.40
CA PHE A 78 12.89 -6.81 11.21
C PHE A 78 12.69 -5.69 12.24
N SER A 79 11.45 -5.26 12.48
CA SER A 79 11.17 -4.16 13.41
C SER A 79 11.43 -4.51 14.88
N HIS A 80 11.27 -5.81 15.24
CA HIS A 80 11.62 -6.28 16.58
C HIS A 80 13.10 -6.62 16.75
N THR A 81 13.90 -6.58 15.68
CA THR A 81 15.35 -6.79 15.78
C THR A 81 16.03 -5.50 16.27
N PRO A 82 16.74 -5.53 17.40
CA PRO A 82 17.40 -4.34 17.95
C PRO A 82 18.27 -3.60 16.94
N GLY A 83 18.13 -2.29 16.86
CA GLY A 83 18.93 -1.42 15.99
C GLY A 83 18.51 -1.39 14.52
N LYS A 84 17.46 -2.12 14.11
CA LYS A 84 16.96 -2.13 12.73
C LYS A 84 16.02 -0.96 12.43
N VAL A 85 15.24 -0.54 13.41
CA VAL A 85 14.30 0.58 13.30
C VAL A 85 14.63 1.63 14.34
N ALA A 86 14.57 2.91 13.96
CA ALA A 86 14.80 4.01 14.89
C ALA A 86 13.80 3.92 16.05
N ASN A 87 14.28 4.21 17.27
CA ASN A 87 13.50 4.15 18.51
C ASN A 87 12.90 2.75 18.83
N GLY A 88 13.16 1.72 18.04
CA GLY A 88 12.50 0.42 18.19
C GLY A 88 11.02 0.44 17.82
N ASP A 89 10.58 1.35 16.98
CA ASP A 89 9.19 1.43 16.53
C ASP A 89 8.80 0.18 15.75
N THR A 90 7.56 -0.30 15.96
CA THR A 90 7.03 -1.50 15.34
C THR A 90 5.69 -1.23 14.64
N GLY A 91 5.26 -2.16 13.78
CA GLY A 91 3.93 -2.13 13.15
C GLY A 91 2.84 -2.81 13.98
N ASP A 92 3.09 -3.18 15.25
CA ASP A 92 2.17 -3.99 16.05
C ASP A 92 0.80 -3.33 16.26
N VAL A 93 0.80 -2.02 16.43
CA VAL A 93 -0.42 -1.19 16.57
C VAL A 93 -0.60 -0.27 15.37
N ALA A 94 0.48 0.32 14.86
CA ALA A 94 0.48 1.26 13.73
C ALA A 94 -0.61 2.36 13.88
N CYS A 95 -1.47 2.51 12.87
CA CYS A 95 -2.65 3.40 12.95
C CYS A 95 -3.90 2.68 13.49
N ASN A 96 -3.78 1.41 13.83
CA ASN A 96 -4.87 0.55 14.29
C ASN A 96 -6.05 0.46 13.29
N SER A 97 -5.75 0.56 12.01
CA SER A 97 -6.75 0.55 10.93
C SER A 97 -7.55 -0.76 10.89
N TYR A 98 -6.95 -1.89 11.33
CA TYR A 98 -7.66 -3.17 11.43
C TYR A 98 -8.96 -3.06 12.23
N HIS A 99 -8.94 -2.28 13.31
CA HIS A 99 -10.12 -2.04 14.15
C HIS A 99 -10.88 -0.76 13.77
N ARG A 100 -10.21 0.19 13.12
CA ARG A 100 -10.73 1.52 12.84
C ARG A 100 -11.01 1.79 11.36
N TYR A 101 -11.07 0.75 10.51
CA TYR A 101 -11.28 0.92 9.06
C TYR A 101 -12.55 1.71 8.71
N GLN A 102 -13.59 1.64 9.54
CA GLN A 102 -14.82 2.41 9.32
C GLN A 102 -14.57 3.92 9.51
N GLU A 103 -13.76 4.30 10.50
CA GLU A 103 -13.35 5.69 10.69
C GLU A 103 -12.47 6.16 9.54
N ASP A 104 -11.55 5.31 9.07
CA ASP A 104 -10.70 5.60 7.92
C ASP A 104 -11.53 5.82 6.65
N ILE A 105 -12.58 5.02 6.42
CA ILE A 105 -13.52 5.22 5.30
C ILE A 105 -14.25 6.56 5.45
N ALA A 106 -14.70 6.92 6.64
CA ALA A 106 -15.34 8.20 6.89
C ALA A 106 -14.40 9.39 6.61
N LEU A 107 -13.12 9.27 6.98
CA LEU A 107 -12.10 10.26 6.67
C LEU A 107 -11.86 10.39 5.15
N LEU A 108 -11.80 9.28 4.42
CA LEU A 108 -11.67 9.28 2.96
C LEU A 108 -12.86 9.96 2.29
N GLN A 109 -14.09 9.73 2.79
CA GLN A 109 -15.28 10.44 2.32
C GLN A 109 -15.19 11.95 2.60
N ALA A 110 -14.77 12.34 3.80
CA ALA A 110 -14.61 13.75 4.18
C ALA A 110 -13.54 14.46 3.33
N LEU A 111 -12.48 13.75 2.91
CA LEU A 111 -11.48 14.23 1.96
C LEU A 111 -12.02 14.35 0.53
N GLY A 112 -13.16 13.77 0.22
CA GLY A 112 -13.77 13.82 -1.10
C GLY A 112 -13.09 12.93 -2.16
N VAL A 113 -12.18 12.02 -1.75
CA VAL A 113 -11.48 11.13 -2.67
C VAL A 113 -12.45 10.07 -3.25
N LYS A 114 -12.17 9.64 -4.47
CA LYS A 114 -12.98 8.66 -5.22
C LYS A 114 -12.29 7.33 -5.42
N ALA A 115 -11.02 7.23 -5.07
CA ALA A 115 -10.25 6.00 -5.12
C ALA A 115 -9.44 5.83 -3.84
N TYR A 116 -9.32 4.58 -3.39
CA TYR A 116 -8.44 4.22 -2.28
C TYR A 116 -7.62 2.99 -2.63
N ARG A 117 -6.30 3.16 -2.63
CA ARG A 117 -5.36 2.05 -2.82
C ARG A 117 -4.90 1.55 -1.46
N PHE A 118 -5.06 0.28 -1.22
CA PHE A 118 -4.56 -0.40 -0.02
C PHE A 118 -3.90 -1.72 -0.40
N SER A 119 -3.03 -2.25 0.44
CA SER A 119 -2.49 -3.58 0.23
C SER A 119 -3.18 -4.61 1.13
N ILE A 120 -3.18 -5.86 0.69
CA ILE A 120 -3.64 -7.00 1.48
C ILE A 120 -2.41 -7.65 2.13
N ALA A 121 -2.40 -7.78 3.46
CA ALA A 121 -1.37 -8.50 4.17
C ALA A 121 -1.47 -10.00 3.83
N TRP A 122 -0.53 -10.50 3.03
CA TRP A 122 -0.50 -11.89 2.61
C TRP A 122 -0.56 -12.85 3.81
N SER A 123 0.16 -12.55 4.89
CA SER A 123 0.16 -13.35 6.13
C SER A 123 -1.15 -13.35 6.92
N ARG A 124 -2.11 -12.43 6.63
CA ARG A 124 -3.46 -12.54 7.15
C ARG A 124 -4.28 -13.57 6.39
N ILE A 125 -4.04 -13.69 5.10
CA ILE A 125 -4.76 -14.61 4.22
C ILE A 125 -4.19 -16.02 4.33
N PHE A 126 -2.88 -16.15 4.22
CA PHE A 126 -2.14 -17.39 4.40
C PHE A 126 -1.06 -17.16 5.48
N PRO A 127 -1.32 -17.53 6.75
CA PRO A 127 -0.39 -17.29 7.86
C PRO A 127 1.01 -17.83 7.62
N ASP A 128 1.12 -18.99 6.96
CA ASP A 128 2.39 -19.62 6.59
C ASP A 128 2.82 -19.29 5.16
N GLY A 129 2.17 -18.33 4.51
CA GLY A 129 2.41 -17.93 3.12
C GLY A 129 1.79 -18.86 2.08
N ARG A 130 1.28 -20.03 2.47
CA ARG A 130 0.64 -21.06 1.65
C ARG A 130 -0.20 -21.99 2.52
N GLY A 131 -0.88 -22.96 1.89
CA GLY A 131 -1.71 -23.95 2.59
C GLY A 131 -3.14 -23.44 2.78
N GLN A 132 -3.72 -23.67 3.95
CA GLN A 132 -5.11 -23.31 4.21
C GLN A 132 -5.28 -21.80 4.39
N PRO A 133 -6.21 -21.17 3.67
CA PRO A 133 -6.49 -19.76 3.86
C PRO A 133 -7.16 -19.50 5.20
N ASN A 134 -6.86 -18.36 5.79
CA ASN A 134 -7.45 -17.91 7.05
C ASN A 134 -8.73 -17.09 6.76
N PRO A 135 -9.92 -17.63 7.06
CA PRO A 135 -11.19 -16.97 6.74
C PRO A 135 -11.38 -15.65 7.52
N LYS A 136 -10.83 -15.54 8.73
CA LYS A 136 -10.94 -14.30 9.53
C LYS A 136 -10.11 -13.17 8.92
N GLY A 137 -8.91 -13.48 8.43
CA GLY A 137 -8.07 -12.52 7.74
C GLY A 137 -8.72 -12.01 6.46
N PHE A 138 -9.33 -12.92 5.66
CA PHE A 138 -10.05 -12.51 4.45
C PHE A 138 -11.29 -11.67 4.80
N ALA A 139 -12.07 -12.03 5.81
CA ALA A 139 -13.28 -11.32 6.20
C ALA A 139 -13.03 -9.85 6.57
N TYR A 140 -11.84 -9.48 7.04
CA TYR A 140 -11.46 -8.07 7.25
C TYR A 140 -11.45 -7.30 5.92
N TYR A 141 -10.76 -7.80 4.90
CA TYR A 141 -10.68 -7.14 3.60
C TYR A 141 -12.01 -7.14 2.86
N ASP A 142 -12.81 -8.18 3.03
CA ASP A 142 -14.17 -8.26 2.50
C ASP A 142 -15.03 -7.10 3.02
N ARG A 143 -15.03 -6.89 4.34
CA ARG A 143 -15.74 -5.74 4.97
C ARG A 143 -15.15 -4.39 4.55
N LEU A 144 -13.82 -4.29 4.40
CA LEU A 144 -13.19 -3.05 3.94
C LEU A 144 -13.63 -2.69 2.52
N VAL A 145 -13.62 -3.66 1.60
CA VAL A 145 -14.04 -3.48 0.22
C VAL A 145 -15.52 -3.06 0.14
N ASP A 146 -16.39 -3.77 0.86
CA ASP A 146 -17.83 -3.44 0.91
C ASP A 146 -18.07 -2.03 1.47
N GLY A 147 -17.37 -1.67 2.55
CA GLY A 147 -17.44 -0.34 3.13
C GLY A 147 -17.00 0.78 2.18
N LEU A 148 -15.91 0.57 1.45
CA LEU A 148 -15.42 1.53 0.45
C LEU A 148 -16.43 1.71 -0.69
N LEU A 149 -16.99 0.62 -1.22
CA LEU A 149 -17.98 0.67 -2.29
C LEU A 149 -19.27 1.35 -1.82
N ALA A 150 -19.74 1.03 -0.62
CA ALA A 150 -20.89 1.71 -0.01
C ALA A 150 -20.66 3.22 0.17
N ALA A 151 -19.40 3.62 0.40
CA ALA A 151 -18.97 5.02 0.50
C ALA A 151 -18.78 5.72 -0.87
N GLY A 152 -18.96 5.01 -1.99
CA GLY A 152 -18.72 5.53 -3.34
C GLY A 152 -17.22 5.73 -3.66
N ILE A 153 -16.35 4.94 -3.01
CA ILE A 153 -14.89 4.96 -3.19
C ILE A 153 -14.46 3.69 -3.92
N THR A 154 -13.78 3.83 -5.04
CA THR A 154 -13.30 2.71 -5.84
C THR A 154 -12.09 2.05 -5.17
N PRO A 155 -12.16 0.75 -4.81
CA PRO A 155 -11.04 0.03 -4.22
C PRO A 155 -9.99 -0.31 -5.27
N HIS A 156 -8.72 -0.04 -4.93
CA HIS A 156 -7.54 -0.42 -5.70
C HIS A 156 -6.67 -1.31 -4.80
N VAL A 157 -6.58 -2.59 -5.12
CA VAL A 157 -5.89 -3.58 -4.27
C VAL A 157 -4.44 -3.77 -4.74
N THR A 158 -3.51 -3.72 -3.79
CA THR A 158 -2.12 -4.17 -4.00
C THR A 158 -1.93 -5.51 -3.29
N LEU A 159 -1.51 -6.54 -4.03
CA LEU A 159 -1.35 -7.89 -3.48
C LEU A 159 -0.10 -8.02 -2.59
N PHE A 160 0.99 -7.38 -2.97
CA PHE A 160 2.23 -7.43 -2.20
C PHE A 160 2.85 -6.04 -2.02
N HIS A 161 2.94 -5.61 -0.76
CA HIS A 161 3.59 -4.34 -0.39
C HIS A 161 4.66 -4.56 0.67
N TRP A 162 5.60 -5.50 0.34
CA TRP A 162 6.86 -5.78 1.04
C TRP A 162 6.73 -6.64 2.31
N ASP A 163 5.53 -6.93 2.75
CA ASP A 163 5.19 -7.70 3.95
C ASP A 163 5.09 -9.22 3.67
N LEU A 164 6.23 -9.81 3.31
CA LEU A 164 6.34 -11.22 3.00
C LEU A 164 6.08 -12.09 4.25
N PRO A 165 5.24 -13.15 4.16
CA PRO A 165 5.12 -14.12 5.24
C PRO A 165 6.48 -14.71 5.62
N HIS A 166 6.83 -14.58 6.90
CA HIS A 166 8.14 -15.01 7.41
C HIS A 166 8.36 -16.53 7.32
N ALA A 167 7.27 -17.29 7.35
CA ALA A 167 7.30 -18.74 7.25
C ALA A 167 7.73 -19.27 5.87
N LEU A 168 7.77 -18.45 4.82
CA LEU A 168 8.26 -18.84 3.49
C LEU A 168 9.78 -19.00 3.50
N PRO A 169 10.33 -20.23 3.32
CA PRO A 169 11.76 -20.47 3.48
C PRO A 169 12.57 -19.72 2.42
N GLY A 170 13.55 -18.92 2.87
CA GLY A 170 14.42 -18.14 1.99
C GLY A 170 13.74 -16.92 1.34
N GLY A 171 12.47 -16.69 1.59
CA GLY A 171 11.75 -15.56 1.02
C GLY A 171 11.90 -15.48 -0.50
N TRP A 172 12.04 -14.29 -1.07
CA TRP A 172 12.19 -14.10 -2.51
C TRP A 172 13.51 -14.63 -3.11
N GLN A 173 14.48 -15.09 -2.30
CA GLN A 173 15.64 -15.84 -2.80
C GLN A 173 15.23 -17.24 -3.29
N ASN A 174 14.13 -17.78 -2.79
CA ASN A 174 13.58 -19.07 -3.19
C ASN A 174 12.51 -18.88 -4.27
N ARG A 175 12.63 -19.64 -5.36
CA ARG A 175 11.65 -19.66 -6.47
C ARG A 175 10.26 -20.09 -6.02
N ASP A 176 10.15 -20.95 -5.03
CA ASP A 176 8.87 -21.44 -4.50
C ASP A 176 8.00 -20.31 -3.94
N THR A 177 8.62 -19.19 -3.53
CA THR A 177 7.89 -17.99 -3.12
C THR A 177 7.09 -17.38 -4.27
N ALA A 178 7.61 -17.45 -5.51
CA ALA A 178 6.86 -16.98 -6.68
C ALA A 178 5.60 -17.83 -6.94
N TYR A 179 5.70 -19.15 -6.76
CA TYR A 179 4.54 -20.04 -6.89
C TYR A 179 3.53 -19.80 -5.75
N ALA A 180 3.99 -19.70 -4.51
CA ALA A 180 3.12 -19.36 -3.38
C ALA A 180 2.42 -18.00 -3.56
N PHE A 181 3.11 -17.02 -4.14
CA PHE A 181 2.52 -15.73 -4.49
C PHE A 181 1.44 -15.86 -5.58
N ALA A 182 1.67 -16.69 -6.59
CA ALA A 182 0.68 -16.94 -7.64
C ALA A 182 -0.59 -17.60 -7.09
N ASP A 183 -0.47 -18.54 -6.16
CA ASP A 183 -1.59 -19.18 -5.48
C ASP A 183 -2.36 -18.18 -4.61
N TYR A 184 -1.66 -17.37 -3.83
CA TYR A 184 -2.24 -16.28 -3.05
C TYR A 184 -2.97 -15.27 -3.95
N ALA A 185 -2.34 -14.81 -5.02
CA ALA A 185 -2.93 -13.88 -5.98
C ALA A 185 -4.20 -14.46 -6.62
N SER A 186 -4.19 -15.75 -6.94
CA SER A 186 -5.34 -16.50 -7.44
C SER A 186 -6.50 -16.48 -6.45
N TYR A 187 -6.22 -16.81 -5.20
CA TYR A 187 -7.22 -16.84 -4.14
C TYR A 187 -7.90 -15.48 -3.96
N ILE A 188 -7.11 -14.40 -3.87
CA ILE A 188 -7.66 -13.05 -3.70
C ILE A 188 -8.47 -12.62 -4.93
N THR A 189 -7.93 -12.85 -6.12
CA THR A 189 -8.61 -12.45 -7.37
C THR A 189 -9.94 -13.19 -7.53
N ALA A 190 -9.98 -14.50 -7.26
CA ALA A 190 -11.21 -15.27 -7.35
C ALA A 190 -12.32 -14.78 -6.41
N ARG A 191 -11.95 -14.18 -5.27
CA ARG A 191 -12.91 -13.73 -4.25
C ARG A 191 -13.31 -12.27 -4.33
N LEU A 192 -12.49 -11.41 -4.96
CA LEU A 192 -12.74 -9.97 -5.01
C LEU A 192 -13.03 -9.44 -6.42
N SER A 193 -12.81 -10.23 -7.49
CA SER A 193 -12.94 -9.73 -8.87
C SER A 193 -14.38 -9.36 -9.28
N ASP A 194 -15.37 -9.80 -8.54
CA ASP A 194 -16.76 -9.35 -8.67
C ASP A 194 -16.90 -7.85 -8.37
N ARG A 195 -16.17 -7.34 -7.38
CA ARG A 195 -16.26 -5.98 -6.82
C ARG A 195 -15.02 -5.11 -7.07
N VAL A 196 -13.83 -5.69 -7.09
CA VAL A 196 -12.55 -4.99 -7.30
C VAL A 196 -12.07 -5.16 -8.72
N LYS A 197 -11.94 -4.05 -9.47
CA LYS A 197 -11.52 -4.05 -10.88
C LYS A 197 -10.05 -3.61 -11.08
N HIS A 198 -9.42 -3.09 -10.03
CA HIS A 198 -8.05 -2.58 -10.07
C HIS A 198 -7.18 -3.35 -9.08
N ILE A 199 -6.35 -4.24 -9.59
CA ILE A 199 -5.44 -5.07 -8.78
C ILE A 199 -4.01 -4.89 -9.29
N MET A 200 -3.13 -4.41 -8.40
CA MET A 200 -1.69 -4.31 -8.60
C MET A 200 -1.03 -5.51 -7.91
N THR A 201 -0.10 -6.15 -8.59
CA THR A 201 0.56 -7.36 -8.06
C THR A 201 1.63 -7.04 -7.03
N VAL A 202 2.68 -6.33 -7.43
CA VAL A 202 3.86 -6.04 -6.59
C VAL A 202 4.10 -4.54 -6.58
N ASN A 203 4.21 -3.95 -5.38
CA ASN A 203 4.57 -2.56 -5.23
C ASN A 203 6.09 -2.38 -5.36
N GLU A 204 6.51 -1.50 -6.27
CA GLU A 204 7.89 -1.02 -6.38
C GLU A 204 8.95 -2.13 -6.36
N LEU A 205 8.84 -3.11 -7.25
CA LEU A 205 9.72 -4.28 -7.30
C LEU A 205 11.21 -3.93 -7.15
N ARG A 206 11.69 -2.90 -7.86
CA ARG A 206 13.08 -2.49 -7.79
C ARG A 206 13.42 -1.90 -6.42
N CYS A 207 12.58 -1.01 -5.91
CA CYS A 207 12.85 -0.33 -4.63
C CYS A 207 12.93 -1.34 -3.49
N PHE A 208 11.96 -2.29 -3.39
CA PHE A 208 12.02 -3.25 -2.30
C PHE A 208 13.22 -4.21 -2.44
N THR A 209 13.58 -4.63 -3.65
CA THR A 209 14.74 -5.52 -3.83
C THR A 209 16.06 -4.82 -3.50
N ASP A 210 16.23 -3.56 -3.92
CA ASP A 210 17.44 -2.80 -3.64
C ASP A 210 17.55 -2.46 -2.16
N LEU A 211 16.48 -1.98 -1.54
CA LEU A 211 16.50 -1.55 -0.14
C LEU A 211 16.50 -2.72 0.84
N SER A 212 15.88 -3.84 0.48
CA SER A 212 15.71 -4.99 1.37
C SER A 212 16.79 -6.03 1.24
N TYR A 213 17.26 -6.28 0.01
CA TYR A 213 18.18 -7.37 -0.30
C TYR A 213 19.59 -6.90 -0.70
N MET A 214 19.74 -5.68 -1.25
CA MET A 214 21.07 -5.17 -1.60
C MET A 214 21.68 -4.32 -0.48
N THR A 215 20.92 -3.33 0.04
CA THR A 215 21.46 -2.41 1.08
C THR A 215 21.12 -2.86 2.49
N GLY A 216 20.09 -3.66 2.68
CA GLY A 216 19.64 -4.15 3.98
C GLY A 216 18.99 -3.08 4.86
N GLY A 217 18.58 -1.95 4.29
CA GLY A 217 17.92 -0.86 5.01
C GLY A 217 16.44 -1.09 5.30
N LYS A 218 15.83 -2.11 4.69
CA LYS A 218 14.42 -2.52 4.87
C LYS A 218 14.33 -4.02 5.07
N ALA A 219 13.19 -4.50 5.59
CA ALA A 219 12.94 -5.92 5.79
C ALA A 219 13.07 -6.73 4.48
N PRO A 220 13.71 -7.91 4.48
CA PRO A 220 14.27 -8.64 5.61
C PRO A 220 15.65 -8.17 6.09
N GLY A 221 16.25 -7.15 5.50
CA GLY A 221 17.49 -6.55 5.97
C GLY A 221 18.77 -7.30 5.54
N LEU A 222 18.72 -7.96 4.39
CA LEU A 222 19.85 -8.69 3.82
C LEU A 222 20.78 -7.75 3.04
N LYS A 223 22.05 -8.17 2.89
CA LYS A 223 23.06 -7.48 2.09
C LYS A 223 23.67 -8.50 1.13
N LEU A 224 22.95 -8.78 0.06
CA LEU A 224 23.31 -9.79 -0.91
C LEU A 224 24.18 -9.22 -2.04
N PRO A 225 25.06 -10.04 -2.64
CA PRO A 225 25.75 -9.66 -3.86
C PRO A 225 24.75 -9.50 -5.02
N MET A 226 25.11 -8.68 -6.04
CA MET A 226 24.22 -8.33 -7.15
C MET A 226 23.64 -9.54 -7.89
N LYS A 227 24.38 -10.63 -8.01
CA LYS A 227 23.90 -11.89 -8.61
C LYS A 227 22.65 -12.40 -7.90
N GLU A 228 22.66 -12.44 -6.57
CA GLU A 228 21.54 -12.92 -5.76
C GLU A 228 20.39 -11.89 -5.74
N VAL A 229 20.69 -10.59 -5.71
CA VAL A 229 19.67 -9.53 -5.86
C VAL A 229 18.95 -9.66 -7.19
N ASN A 230 19.67 -9.95 -8.28
CA ASN A 230 19.04 -10.18 -9.59
C ASN A 230 18.18 -11.45 -9.61
N GLN A 231 18.56 -12.48 -8.85
CA GLN A 231 17.72 -13.66 -8.66
C GLN A 231 16.43 -13.33 -7.90
N VAL A 232 16.50 -12.55 -6.83
CA VAL A 232 15.31 -12.04 -6.12
C VAL A 232 14.40 -11.25 -7.05
N ARG A 233 14.97 -10.37 -7.88
CA ARG A 233 14.19 -9.61 -8.89
C ARG A 233 13.52 -10.54 -9.90
N HIS A 234 14.24 -11.55 -10.39
CA HIS A 234 13.70 -12.54 -11.31
C HIS A 234 12.53 -13.31 -10.71
N HIS A 235 12.64 -13.75 -9.46
CA HIS A 235 11.54 -14.45 -8.79
C HIS A 235 10.36 -13.52 -8.52
N GLY A 236 10.60 -12.25 -8.17
CA GLY A 236 9.54 -11.26 -7.99
C GLY A 236 8.77 -10.96 -9.28
N VAL A 237 9.47 -10.95 -10.44
CA VAL A 237 8.82 -10.85 -11.76
C VAL A 237 8.10 -12.15 -12.12
N GLY A 238 8.72 -13.31 -11.85
CA GLY A 238 8.15 -14.63 -12.13
C GLY A 238 6.81 -14.84 -11.43
N GLY A 239 6.68 -14.45 -10.19
CA GLY A 239 5.41 -14.48 -9.47
C GLY A 239 4.28 -13.68 -10.15
N HIS A 240 4.65 -12.68 -10.96
CA HIS A 240 3.70 -11.92 -11.78
C HIS A 240 3.30 -12.66 -13.07
N THR A 241 4.20 -13.45 -13.67
CA THR A 241 4.03 -14.04 -15.00
C THR A 241 3.69 -15.54 -15.01
N ASP A 242 4.07 -16.28 -13.98
CA ASP A 242 3.92 -17.76 -13.95
C ASP A 242 2.46 -18.22 -14.02
N ARG A 243 1.50 -17.38 -13.65
CA ARG A 243 0.08 -17.68 -13.84
C ARG A 243 -0.36 -17.60 -15.30
N LEU A 244 0.27 -16.77 -16.11
CA LEU A 244 -0.06 -16.65 -17.54
C LEU A 244 0.45 -17.84 -18.35
N HIS A 245 1.35 -18.67 -17.77
CA HIS A 245 1.99 -19.81 -18.41
C HIS A 245 1.66 -21.16 -17.76
N ARG A 246 0.89 -21.20 -16.67
CA ARG A 246 0.31 -22.48 -16.22
C ARG A 246 -0.65 -22.96 -17.30
N SER A 247 -0.24 -23.98 -18.02
CA SER A 247 -1.11 -24.67 -18.98
C SER A 247 -2.25 -25.31 -18.19
N ASP A 248 -3.45 -25.42 -18.81
CA ASP A 248 -4.62 -26.15 -18.29
C ASP A 248 -4.35 -27.64 -17.99
N LYS A 249 -3.08 -28.06 -18.09
CA LYS A 249 -2.59 -29.44 -17.86
C LYS A 249 -2.00 -29.65 -16.46
N ASP A 250 -1.74 -28.58 -15.70
CA ASP A 250 -1.32 -28.75 -14.31
C ASP A 250 -2.56 -29.04 -13.45
N PRO A 251 -2.55 -30.13 -12.64
CA PRO A 251 -3.71 -30.50 -11.84
C PRO A 251 -4.10 -29.31 -10.93
N PRO A 252 -5.40 -29.06 -10.73
CA PRO A 252 -5.83 -28.10 -9.73
C PRO A 252 -5.19 -28.48 -8.40
N VAL A 253 -4.57 -27.51 -7.75
CA VAL A 253 -4.12 -27.66 -6.36
C VAL A 253 -5.35 -28.10 -5.59
N GLY A 254 -5.31 -29.31 -5.02
CA GLY A 254 -6.42 -30.11 -4.53
C GLY A 254 -7.57 -29.33 -3.90
N ASP A 255 -8.76 -29.87 -4.06
CA ASP A 255 -10.00 -29.36 -3.48
C ASP A 255 -9.79 -28.95 -2.01
N TRP A 256 -9.82 -27.64 -1.75
CA TRP A 256 -9.69 -27.02 -0.45
C TRP A 256 -11.05 -26.63 0.10
#